data_2310db0e764e7c9c80fde6029060d3bd
#
_entry.id   2310db0e764e7c9c80fde6029060d3bd
#
_cell.length_a   1.000
_cell.length_b   1.000
_cell.length_c   1.000
_cell.angle_alpha   90.00
_cell.angle_beta   90.00
_cell.angle_gamma   90.00
#
_symmetry.space_group_name_H-M   'P 1'
#
loop_
_entity.id
_entity.type
_entity.pdbx_description
1 polymer ?
#
loop_
_entity_poly.entity_id
_entity_poly.type
_entity_poly.pdbx_seq_one_letter_code
_entity_poly.pdbx_strand_id
1 'polypeptide(L)'
;MEYSIREVAKIIGSKSNLLREDTITMLLTDSRTVSFPEQSLFFALRTKTNDGHKYIPELYKLRVRNFVVSEMPTSTDMYADANFLLVKDPLRALQQLAAHHRKKFEIPVIGITGSNGKTIVKEFLYQLLHTEFNIVRSPRSFNSQLGVPLSVWQINPKHTLGIFEAGISQPDEMERLQPIIAPTIGIITNIGEAHQENFISTRQKCLEKLQLFQDSEAIIYDGDNAFIANCIEAACLSHKAIAWSRTDSEAPLFIKSVDKQNDRTTISCTLLGYNRKYVIPF
;
A
#
# COMPACT_ATOMS: atom_id res chain seq x y z
N MET A 1 10.08 11.52 -8.60
CA MET A 1 10.73 10.77 -9.70
C MET A 1 9.92 11.01 -10.97
N GLU A 2 10.58 11.06 -12.11
CA GLU A 2 9.97 11.39 -13.38
C GLU A 2 10.03 10.18 -14.31
N TYR A 3 8.97 10.00 -15.10
CA TYR A 3 8.88 8.95 -16.12
C TYR A 3 8.49 9.58 -17.45
N SER A 4 9.15 9.19 -18.54
CA SER A 4 8.64 9.54 -19.86
C SER A 4 7.34 8.79 -20.15
N ILE A 5 6.44 9.40 -20.91
CA ILE A 5 5.18 8.74 -21.30
C ILE A 5 5.42 7.44 -22.08
N ARG A 6 6.54 7.34 -22.83
CA ARG A 6 6.95 6.10 -23.50
C ARG A 6 7.33 5.00 -22.53
N GLU A 7 8.06 5.35 -21.48
CA GLU A 7 8.41 4.40 -20.40
C GLU A 7 7.14 3.90 -19.72
N VAL A 8 6.23 4.81 -19.38
CA VAL A 8 4.92 4.45 -18.82
C VAL A 8 4.16 3.50 -19.74
N ALA A 9 4.01 3.83 -21.03
CA ALA A 9 3.31 2.99 -22.00
C ALA A 9 3.90 1.57 -22.04
N LYS A 10 5.23 1.45 -22.02
CA LYS A 10 5.93 0.16 -22.00
C LYS A 10 5.64 -0.62 -20.71
N ILE A 11 5.70 0.03 -19.55
CA ILE A 11 5.47 -0.60 -18.24
C ILE A 11 4.05 -1.18 -18.15
N ILE A 12 3.04 -0.42 -18.59
CA ILE A 12 1.63 -0.84 -18.52
C ILE A 12 1.16 -1.67 -19.72
N GLY A 13 2.07 -1.97 -20.67
CA GLY A 13 1.79 -2.80 -21.85
C GLY A 13 0.84 -2.15 -22.86
N SER A 14 0.77 -0.82 -22.90
CA SER A 14 0.00 -0.10 -23.91
C SER A 14 0.74 -0.09 -25.26
N LYS A 15 0.01 -0.39 -26.34
CA LYS A 15 0.52 -0.36 -27.73
C LYS A 15 0.06 0.89 -28.49
N SER A 16 -0.43 1.91 -27.78
CA SER A 16 -0.94 3.13 -28.40
C SER A 16 0.17 3.95 -29.06
N ASN A 17 -0.16 4.60 -30.17
CA ASN A 17 0.71 5.62 -30.75
C ASN A 17 0.67 6.88 -29.88
N LEU A 18 1.84 7.39 -29.51
CA LEU A 18 1.98 8.59 -28.70
C LEU A 18 2.12 9.81 -29.64
N LEU A 19 1.34 10.85 -29.39
CA LEU A 19 1.32 12.07 -30.20
C LEU A 19 2.32 13.10 -29.71
N ARG A 20 2.71 13.01 -28.42
CA ARG A 20 3.65 13.94 -27.80
C ARG A 20 4.55 13.25 -26.79
N GLU A 21 5.70 13.82 -26.54
CA GLU A 21 6.62 13.42 -25.48
C GLU A 21 6.31 14.23 -24.23
N ASP A 22 5.95 13.55 -23.15
CA ASP A 22 5.61 14.17 -21.87
C ASP A 22 6.35 13.48 -20.73
N THR A 23 6.58 14.25 -19.67
CA THR A 23 7.12 13.76 -18.40
C THR A 23 5.99 13.60 -17.40
N ILE A 24 5.85 12.41 -16.81
CA ILE A 24 4.83 12.08 -15.84
C ILE A 24 5.43 12.07 -14.43
N THR A 25 4.87 12.86 -13.54
CA THR A 25 5.21 12.91 -12.12
C THR A 25 4.00 12.62 -11.24
N MET A 26 2.78 12.88 -11.74
CA MET A 26 1.53 12.79 -10.98
C MET A 26 0.59 11.75 -11.58
N LEU A 27 0.03 10.89 -10.73
CA LEU A 27 -1.04 9.96 -11.10
C LEU A 27 -2.37 10.52 -10.60
N LEU A 28 -3.35 10.59 -11.50
CA LEU A 28 -4.69 11.08 -11.21
C LEU A 28 -5.73 9.98 -11.42
N THR A 29 -6.63 9.87 -10.46
CA THR A 29 -7.80 8.98 -10.52
C THR A 29 -9.10 9.71 -10.19
N ASP A 30 -8.98 10.99 -9.79
CA ASP A 30 -10.09 11.89 -9.46
C ASP A 30 -9.86 13.24 -10.16
N SER A 31 -10.81 13.65 -11.02
CA SER A 31 -10.72 14.89 -11.79
C SER A 31 -10.68 16.17 -10.94
N ARG A 32 -11.13 16.08 -9.67
CA ARG A 32 -11.16 17.21 -8.73
C ARG A 32 -9.81 17.52 -8.10
N THR A 33 -8.81 16.66 -8.24
CA THR A 33 -7.51 16.75 -7.55
C THR A 33 -6.36 17.18 -8.46
N VAL A 34 -6.66 17.77 -9.61
CA VAL A 34 -5.66 18.22 -10.59
C VAL A 34 -4.82 19.37 -10.03
N SER A 35 -3.51 19.14 -9.87
CA SER A 35 -2.56 20.14 -9.36
C SER A 35 -1.52 20.54 -10.42
N PHE A 36 -1.00 19.57 -11.16
CA PHE A 36 0.01 19.75 -12.22
C PHE A 36 -0.47 19.05 -13.50
N PRO A 37 -1.40 19.67 -14.25
CA PRO A 37 -2.10 19.00 -15.35
C PRO A 37 -1.16 18.47 -16.44
N GLU A 38 -0.12 19.23 -16.81
CA GLU A 38 0.81 18.85 -17.90
C GLU A 38 1.72 17.65 -17.53
N GLN A 39 1.95 17.42 -16.23
CA GLN A 39 2.75 16.31 -15.73
C GLN A 39 1.88 15.15 -15.20
N SER A 40 0.58 15.26 -15.40
CA SER A 40 -0.38 14.30 -14.87
C SER A 40 -0.73 13.20 -15.87
N LEU A 41 -0.85 11.97 -15.36
CA LEU A 41 -1.42 10.83 -16.07
C LEU A 41 -2.75 10.46 -15.40
N PHE A 42 -3.85 10.63 -16.11
CA PHE A 42 -5.17 10.29 -15.61
C PHE A 42 -5.55 8.86 -15.98
N PHE A 43 -5.98 8.09 -14.98
CA PHE A 43 -6.51 6.73 -15.15
C PHE A 43 -8.04 6.79 -15.16
N ALA A 44 -8.65 6.52 -16.30
CA ALA A 44 -10.11 6.48 -16.48
C ALA A 44 -10.69 5.18 -15.92
N LEU A 45 -10.81 5.12 -14.58
CA LEU A 45 -11.30 3.95 -13.87
C LEU A 45 -12.80 3.75 -14.06
N ARG A 46 -13.22 2.49 -14.22
CA ARG A 46 -14.64 2.08 -14.19
C ARG A 46 -14.96 1.39 -12.87
N THR A 47 -16.08 1.77 -12.29
CA THR A 47 -16.70 1.15 -11.12
C THR A 47 -18.14 0.77 -11.43
N LYS A 48 -18.83 0.11 -10.51
CA LYS A 48 -20.25 -0.21 -10.68
C LYS A 48 -21.14 1.02 -10.86
N THR A 49 -20.73 2.17 -10.32
CA THR A 49 -21.56 3.40 -10.26
C THR A 49 -20.95 4.57 -11.02
N ASN A 50 -19.71 4.48 -11.49
CA ASN A 50 -19.02 5.60 -12.12
C ASN A 50 -18.08 5.13 -13.23
N ASP A 51 -18.03 5.90 -14.33
CA ASP A 51 -17.08 5.72 -15.44
C ASP A 51 -16.17 6.95 -15.54
N GLY A 52 -14.87 6.75 -15.35
CA GLY A 52 -13.86 7.81 -15.41
C GLY A 52 -13.70 8.43 -16.78
N HIS A 53 -14.05 7.72 -17.86
CA HIS A 53 -13.92 8.23 -19.23
C HIS A 53 -14.76 9.50 -19.46
N LYS A 54 -15.88 9.67 -18.78
CA LYS A 54 -16.72 10.87 -18.88
C LYS A 54 -16.04 12.16 -18.43
N TYR A 55 -14.93 12.08 -17.65
CA TYR A 55 -14.20 13.25 -17.18
C TYR A 55 -13.08 13.70 -18.12
N ILE A 56 -12.79 12.93 -19.18
CA ILE A 56 -11.73 13.24 -20.15
C ILE A 56 -11.92 14.64 -20.78
N PRO A 57 -13.12 15.03 -21.25
CA PRO A 57 -13.33 16.35 -21.84
C PRO A 57 -13.01 17.52 -20.89
N GLU A 58 -13.40 17.38 -19.61
CA GLU A 58 -13.12 18.37 -18.56
C GLU A 58 -11.62 18.45 -18.28
N LEU A 59 -10.97 17.31 -18.06
CA LEU A 59 -9.54 17.23 -17.79
C LEU A 59 -8.69 17.75 -18.95
N TYR A 60 -9.12 17.50 -20.18
CA TYR A 60 -8.45 18.06 -21.38
C TYR A 60 -8.53 19.59 -21.42
N LYS A 61 -9.68 20.20 -21.05
CA LYS A 61 -9.81 21.65 -20.89
C LYS A 61 -8.89 22.19 -19.79
N LEU A 62 -8.66 21.41 -18.72
CA LEU A 62 -7.72 21.72 -17.65
C LEU A 62 -6.24 21.45 -18.02
N ARG A 63 -5.94 21.17 -19.28
CA ARG A 63 -4.61 20.90 -19.84
C ARG A 63 -3.99 19.55 -19.44
N VAL A 64 -4.74 18.60 -18.93
CA VAL A 64 -4.27 17.22 -18.86
C VAL A 64 -4.18 16.65 -20.27
N ARG A 65 -3.08 15.99 -20.60
CA ARG A 65 -2.80 15.49 -21.95
C ARG A 65 -2.50 14.00 -22.01
N ASN A 66 -2.43 13.33 -20.88
CA ASN A 66 -2.07 11.91 -20.82
C ASN A 66 -3.17 11.13 -20.09
N PHE A 67 -3.75 10.14 -20.76
CA PHE A 67 -4.91 9.38 -20.30
C PHE A 67 -4.68 7.88 -20.46
N VAL A 68 -4.88 7.11 -19.41
CA VAL A 68 -4.96 5.65 -19.47
C VAL A 68 -6.44 5.27 -19.55
N VAL A 69 -6.83 4.61 -20.62
CA VAL A 69 -8.23 4.33 -20.96
C VAL A 69 -8.45 2.85 -21.28
N SER A 70 -9.65 2.34 -21.02
CA SER A 70 -10.09 1.01 -21.47
C SER A 70 -10.79 1.01 -22.81
N GLU A 71 -11.17 2.17 -23.32
CA GLU A 71 -11.72 2.40 -24.67
C GLU A 71 -11.30 3.78 -25.18
N MET A 72 -11.08 3.88 -26.48
CA MET A 72 -10.74 5.15 -27.12
C MET A 72 -11.94 6.09 -27.17
N PRO A 73 -11.75 7.41 -27.00
CA PRO A 73 -12.82 8.38 -27.23
C PRO A 73 -13.38 8.25 -28.66
N THR A 74 -14.70 8.41 -28.81
CA THR A 74 -15.38 8.32 -30.10
C THR A 74 -14.94 9.40 -31.09
N SER A 75 -14.47 10.56 -30.60
CA SER A 75 -14.02 11.70 -31.41
C SER A 75 -12.58 12.07 -31.02
N THR A 76 -11.63 11.27 -31.46
CA THR A 76 -10.18 11.50 -31.17
C THR A 76 -9.67 12.83 -31.70
N ASP A 77 -10.24 13.33 -32.79
CA ASP A 77 -9.85 14.63 -33.42
C ASP A 77 -10.05 15.83 -32.46
N MET A 78 -10.96 15.70 -31.48
CA MET A 78 -11.15 16.72 -30.44
C MET A 78 -9.98 16.80 -29.45
N TYR A 79 -9.07 15.83 -29.45
CA TYR A 79 -7.94 15.67 -28.51
C TYR A 79 -6.62 15.56 -29.28
N ALA A 80 -6.42 16.42 -30.28
CA ALA A 80 -5.34 16.31 -31.28
C ALA A 80 -3.91 16.30 -30.67
N ASP A 81 -3.74 16.81 -29.45
CA ASP A 81 -2.45 16.85 -28.72
C ASP A 81 -2.45 16.01 -27.44
N ALA A 82 -3.34 15.02 -27.31
CA ALA A 82 -3.41 14.15 -26.15
C ALA A 82 -2.91 12.72 -26.44
N ASN A 83 -2.23 12.13 -25.48
CA ASN A 83 -1.86 10.73 -25.49
C ASN A 83 -2.95 9.88 -24.81
N PHE A 84 -3.42 8.86 -25.53
CA PHE A 84 -4.35 7.85 -25.00
C PHE A 84 -3.64 6.51 -24.94
N LEU A 85 -3.37 6.03 -23.73
CA LEU A 85 -2.77 4.73 -23.47
C LEU A 85 -3.89 3.71 -23.29
N LEU A 86 -4.22 2.98 -24.36
CA LEU A 86 -5.26 1.96 -24.34
C LEU A 86 -4.76 0.70 -23.62
N VAL A 87 -5.50 0.26 -22.60
CA VAL A 87 -5.23 -0.94 -21.80
C VAL A 87 -6.54 -1.70 -21.53
N LYS A 88 -6.46 -2.98 -21.17
CA LYS A 88 -7.66 -3.74 -20.81
C LYS A 88 -8.30 -3.28 -19.49
N ASP A 89 -7.48 -2.92 -18.51
CA ASP A 89 -7.89 -2.54 -17.16
C ASP A 89 -7.00 -1.40 -16.65
N PRO A 90 -7.52 -0.16 -16.59
CA PRO A 90 -6.78 0.99 -16.07
C PRO A 90 -6.36 0.85 -14.60
N LEU A 91 -7.11 0.13 -13.75
CA LEU A 91 -6.71 -0.12 -12.37
C LEU A 91 -5.48 -1.06 -12.32
N ARG A 92 -5.49 -2.11 -13.12
CA ARG A 92 -4.35 -3.02 -13.25
C ARG A 92 -3.12 -2.30 -13.80
N ALA A 93 -3.30 -1.41 -14.77
CA ALA A 93 -2.22 -0.58 -15.30
C ALA A 93 -1.61 0.35 -14.23
N LEU A 94 -2.44 0.98 -13.39
CA LEU A 94 -1.99 1.77 -12.24
C LEU A 94 -1.18 0.92 -11.26
N GLN A 95 -1.65 -0.27 -10.94
CA GLN A 95 -0.99 -1.22 -10.05
C GLN A 95 0.37 -1.67 -10.61
N GLN A 96 0.45 -1.99 -11.90
CA GLN A 96 1.69 -2.36 -12.58
C GLN A 96 2.72 -1.23 -12.56
N LEU A 97 2.28 0.01 -12.82
CA LEU A 97 3.13 1.18 -12.78
C LEU A 97 3.69 1.43 -11.38
N ALA A 98 2.84 1.34 -10.35
CA ALA A 98 3.25 1.50 -8.96
C ALA A 98 4.20 0.38 -8.49
N ALA A 99 3.96 -0.87 -8.87
CA ALA A 99 4.85 -1.98 -8.58
C ALA A 99 6.23 -1.81 -9.26
N HIS A 100 6.24 -1.33 -10.51
CA HIS A 100 7.49 -0.98 -11.19
C HIS A 100 8.24 0.16 -10.48
N HIS A 101 7.50 1.18 -10.05
CA HIS A 101 8.07 2.30 -9.29
C HIS A 101 8.68 1.83 -7.97
N ARG A 102 7.99 0.98 -7.19
CA ARG A 102 8.48 0.40 -5.93
C ARG A 102 9.83 -0.31 -6.10
N LYS A 103 9.99 -1.08 -7.17
CA LYS A 103 11.21 -1.85 -7.44
C LYS A 103 12.46 -1.00 -7.68
N LYS A 104 12.33 0.30 -7.93
CA LYS A 104 13.46 1.21 -8.11
C LYS A 104 14.09 1.68 -6.77
N PHE A 105 13.52 1.28 -5.63
CA PHE A 105 13.94 1.73 -4.31
C PHE A 105 14.26 0.54 -3.40
N GLU A 106 15.47 0.48 -2.89
CA GLU A 106 15.97 -0.54 -1.96
C GLU A 106 15.81 -0.11 -0.49
N ILE A 107 14.78 0.68 -0.19
CA ILE A 107 14.48 1.09 1.19
C ILE A 107 13.70 0.00 1.93
N PRO A 108 13.89 -0.16 3.25
CA PRO A 108 13.02 -1.00 4.05
C PRO A 108 11.58 -0.49 3.99
N VAL A 109 10.63 -1.43 3.96
CA VAL A 109 9.21 -1.13 3.92
C VAL A 109 8.47 -1.96 4.95
N ILE A 110 7.74 -1.27 5.83
CA ILE A 110 6.82 -1.89 6.78
C ILE A 110 5.45 -1.99 6.10
N GLY A 111 4.98 -3.21 5.89
CA GLY A 111 3.63 -3.50 5.42
C GLY A 111 2.72 -3.86 6.59
N ILE A 112 1.57 -3.20 6.71
CA ILE A 112 0.64 -3.40 7.82
C ILE A 112 -0.69 -3.92 7.28
N THR A 113 -1.13 -5.08 7.77
CA THR A 113 -2.47 -5.60 7.48
C THR A 113 -3.20 -6.03 8.76
N GLY A 114 -4.45 -6.40 8.63
CA GLY A 114 -5.35 -6.81 9.70
C GLY A 114 -6.76 -6.28 9.49
N SER A 115 -7.70 -6.65 10.35
CA SER A 115 -9.07 -6.15 10.27
C SER A 115 -9.18 -4.72 10.81
N ASN A 116 -8.63 -4.45 12.00
CA ASN A 116 -8.68 -3.15 12.66
C ASN A 116 -7.26 -2.70 13.09
N GLY A 117 -7.10 -1.43 13.44
CA GLY A 117 -5.86 -0.89 14.03
C GLY A 117 -4.74 -0.55 13.05
N LYS A 118 -4.82 -0.87 11.76
CA LYS A 118 -3.76 -0.60 10.75
C LYS A 118 -3.30 0.86 10.77
N THR A 119 -4.24 1.79 10.65
CA THR A 119 -3.93 3.23 10.61
C THR A 119 -3.34 3.72 11.94
N ILE A 120 -3.83 3.21 13.07
CA ILE A 120 -3.29 3.57 14.39
C ILE A 120 -1.83 3.11 14.51
N VAL A 121 -1.55 1.86 14.15
CA VAL A 121 -0.17 1.30 14.18
C VAL A 121 0.74 2.08 13.24
N LYS A 122 0.28 2.41 12.02
CA LYS A 122 1.03 3.23 11.07
C LYS A 122 1.38 4.60 11.65
N GLU A 123 0.42 5.31 12.25
CA GLU A 123 0.65 6.63 12.82
C GLU A 123 1.59 6.57 14.04
N PHE A 124 1.48 5.56 14.89
CA PHE A 124 2.41 5.37 16.01
C PHE A 124 3.83 5.07 15.52
N LEU A 125 3.99 4.19 14.55
CA LEU A 125 5.30 3.92 13.96
C LEU A 125 5.92 5.19 13.34
N TYR A 126 5.10 6.00 12.66
CA TYR A 126 5.58 7.27 12.15
C TYR A 126 6.05 8.21 13.29
N GLN A 127 5.27 8.36 14.35
CA GLN A 127 5.64 9.20 15.49
C GLN A 127 6.93 8.74 16.17
N LEU A 128 7.15 7.43 16.26
CA LEU A 128 8.33 6.85 16.89
C LEU A 128 9.59 6.95 16.03
N LEU A 129 9.45 6.90 14.70
CA LEU A 129 10.58 6.70 13.79
C LEU A 129 10.93 7.95 12.96
N HIS A 130 10.06 8.98 12.87
CA HIS A 130 10.25 10.11 11.97
C HIS A 130 11.45 11.00 12.30
N THR A 131 12.01 10.91 13.50
CA THR A 131 13.22 11.64 13.88
C THR A 131 14.50 11.00 13.33
N GLU A 132 14.47 9.70 13.04
CA GLU A 132 15.61 8.93 12.55
C GLU A 132 15.51 8.61 11.05
N PHE A 133 14.28 8.53 10.51
CA PHE A 133 14.01 8.15 9.13
C PHE A 133 13.22 9.23 8.39
N ASN A 134 13.55 9.42 7.11
CA ASN A 134 12.69 10.18 6.20
C ASN A 134 11.62 9.23 5.65
N ILE A 135 10.42 9.30 6.23
CA ILE A 135 9.36 8.29 6.05
C ILE A 135 8.35 8.72 4.98
N VAL A 136 8.11 7.83 4.00
CA VAL A 136 6.91 7.85 3.18
C VAL A 136 5.88 6.89 3.75
N ARG A 137 4.61 7.29 3.82
CA ARG A 137 3.54 6.44 4.36
C ARG A 137 2.22 6.62 3.63
N SER A 138 1.32 5.65 3.76
CA SER A 138 -0.05 5.76 3.26
C SER A 138 -0.73 7.02 3.81
N PRO A 139 -1.20 7.95 2.95
CA PRO A 139 -2.00 9.08 3.40
C PRO A 139 -3.31 8.58 4.00
N ARG A 140 -3.70 9.10 5.17
CA ARG A 140 -4.94 8.66 5.84
C ARG A 140 -5.01 7.13 5.91
N SER A 141 -6.12 6.51 5.44
CA SER A 141 -6.34 5.06 5.33
C SER A 141 -6.32 4.58 3.87
N PHE A 142 -5.37 5.08 3.05
CA PHE A 142 -5.20 4.63 1.66
C PHE A 142 -4.62 3.21 1.62
N ASN A 143 -5.49 2.20 1.86
CA ASN A 143 -5.13 0.80 2.00
C ASN A 143 -5.82 -0.13 0.98
N SER A 144 -6.60 0.42 0.04
CA SER A 144 -7.36 -0.32 -0.98
C SER A 144 -6.55 -0.58 -2.25
N GLN A 145 -7.15 -1.33 -3.19
CA GLN A 145 -6.60 -1.61 -4.53
C GLN A 145 -6.21 -0.34 -5.31
N LEU A 146 -6.82 0.79 -4.99
CA LEU A 146 -6.53 2.10 -5.58
C LEU A 146 -5.59 2.94 -4.69
N GLY A 147 -5.82 2.93 -3.38
CA GLY A 147 -5.09 3.77 -2.43
C GLY A 147 -3.63 3.37 -2.26
N VAL A 148 -3.34 2.07 -2.28
CA VAL A 148 -1.96 1.54 -2.14
C VAL A 148 -1.06 1.98 -3.30
N PRO A 149 -1.44 1.80 -4.58
CA PRO A 149 -0.62 2.30 -5.69
C PRO A 149 -0.31 3.80 -5.61
N LEU A 150 -1.30 4.62 -5.28
CA LEU A 150 -1.13 6.07 -5.14
C LEU A 150 -0.22 6.44 -3.95
N SER A 151 -0.23 5.64 -2.88
CA SER A 151 0.65 5.84 -1.73
C SER A 151 2.10 5.48 -2.07
N VAL A 152 2.31 4.35 -2.71
CA VAL A 152 3.64 3.85 -3.12
C VAL A 152 4.28 4.76 -4.18
N TRP A 153 3.48 5.36 -5.07
CA TRP A 153 3.97 6.33 -6.06
C TRP A 153 4.66 7.55 -5.44
N GLN A 154 4.38 7.87 -4.18
CA GLN A 154 5.01 8.99 -3.46
C GLN A 154 6.46 8.72 -3.04
N ILE A 155 6.95 7.48 -3.15
CA ILE A 155 8.35 7.15 -2.85
C ILE A 155 9.26 7.96 -3.78
N ASN A 156 10.30 8.54 -3.21
CA ASN A 156 11.34 9.25 -3.95
C ASN A 156 12.71 9.02 -3.31
N PRO A 157 13.84 9.40 -3.95
CA PRO A 157 15.18 9.11 -3.48
C PRO A 157 15.57 9.69 -2.09
N LYS A 158 14.75 10.59 -1.53
CA LYS A 158 14.99 11.15 -0.19
C LYS A 158 14.46 10.26 0.92
N HIS A 159 13.50 9.38 0.62
CA HIS A 159 12.92 8.51 1.63
C HIS A 159 13.86 7.36 2.01
N THR A 160 13.92 7.06 3.31
CA THR A 160 14.75 6.00 3.89
C THR A 160 13.93 4.88 4.52
N LEU A 161 12.62 5.07 4.66
CA LEU A 161 11.68 4.08 5.18
C LEU A 161 10.29 4.28 4.54
N GLY A 162 9.62 3.18 4.18
CA GLY A 162 8.22 3.17 3.78
C GLY A 162 7.32 2.52 4.84
N ILE A 163 6.11 3.06 5.09
CA ILE A 163 5.10 2.45 5.96
C ILE A 163 3.76 2.45 5.23
N PHE A 164 3.30 1.28 4.79
CA PHE A 164 2.09 1.17 3.98
C PHE A 164 1.08 0.21 4.59
N GLU A 165 -0.19 0.60 4.52
CA GLU A 165 -1.31 -0.24 4.92
C GLU A 165 -1.84 -1.04 3.73
N ALA A 166 -2.21 -2.31 3.95
CA ALA A 166 -2.95 -3.14 3.00
C ALA A 166 -4.27 -3.63 3.60
N GLY A 167 -5.37 -3.27 2.97
CA GLY A 167 -6.72 -3.74 3.27
C GLY A 167 -7.29 -4.51 2.09
N ILE A 168 -8.07 -5.53 2.38
CA ILE A 168 -8.81 -6.32 1.37
C ILE A 168 -10.27 -6.42 1.76
N SER A 169 -11.12 -6.47 0.77
CA SER A 169 -12.56 -6.67 0.88
C SER A 169 -13.04 -7.94 0.15
N GLN A 170 -12.22 -8.49 -0.75
CA GLN A 170 -12.51 -9.68 -1.54
C GLN A 170 -11.30 -10.61 -1.52
N PRO A 171 -11.47 -11.93 -1.78
CA PRO A 171 -10.38 -12.84 -2.11
C PRO A 171 -9.56 -12.35 -3.31
N ASP A 172 -8.30 -12.78 -3.41
CA ASP A 172 -7.35 -12.50 -4.49
C ASP A 172 -6.94 -11.01 -4.62
N GLU A 173 -7.36 -10.16 -3.67
CA GLU A 173 -6.97 -8.75 -3.65
C GLU A 173 -5.55 -8.55 -3.09
N MET A 174 -5.10 -9.37 -2.12
CA MET A 174 -3.79 -9.19 -1.50
C MET A 174 -2.65 -9.58 -2.42
N GLU A 175 -2.83 -10.59 -3.27
CA GLU A 175 -1.88 -10.97 -4.30
C GLU A 175 -1.51 -9.80 -5.23
N ARG A 176 -2.48 -8.89 -5.47
CA ARG A 176 -2.26 -7.68 -6.28
C ARG A 176 -1.54 -6.58 -5.52
N LEU A 177 -1.74 -6.47 -4.21
CA LEU A 177 -1.13 -5.44 -3.36
C LEU A 177 0.29 -5.80 -2.94
N GLN A 178 0.59 -7.09 -2.75
CA GLN A 178 1.89 -7.58 -2.32
C GLN A 178 3.05 -7.04 -3.18
N PRO A 179 3.06 -7.17 -4.52
CA PRO A 179 4.18 -6.67 -5.34
C PRO A 179 4.27 -5.14 -5.41
N ILE A 180 3.18 -4.43 -5.05
CA ILE A 180 3.16 -2.97 -5.01
C ILE A 180 3.82 -2.45 -3.74
N ILE A 181 3.52 -3.05 -2.59
CA ILE A 181 4.12 -2.69 -1.30
C ILE A 181 5.51 -3.32 -1.18
N ALA A 182 5.63 -4.61 -1.54
CA ALA A 182 6.83 -5.45 -1.40
C ALA A 182 7.50 -5.20 -0.03
N PRO A 183 6.82 -5.55 1.09
CA PRO A 183 7.30 -5.23 2.42
C PRO A 183 8.51 -6.09 2.80
N THR A 184 9.51 -5.48 3.45
CA THR A 184 10.61 -6.18 4.11
C THR A 184 10.21 -6.63 5.51
N ILE A 185 9.36 -5.86 6.19
CA ILE A 185 8.82 -6.17 7.51
C ILE A 185 7.29 -6.17 7.44
N GLY A 186 6.67 -7.25 7.88
CA GLY A 186 5.23 -7.40 8.00
C GLY A 186 4.74 -7.14 9.42
N ILE A 187 3.59 -6.49 9.56
CA ILE A 187 2.86 -6.40 10.84
C ILE A 187 1.42 -6.82 10.59
N ILE A 188 0.97 -7.85 11.30
CA ILE A 188 -0.44 -8.22 11.35
C ILE A 188 -1.04 -7.76 12.68
N THR A 189 -2.06 -6.89 12.61
CA THR A 189 -2.66 -6.29 13.82
C THR A 189 -3.60 -7.25 14.51
N ASN A 190 -4.73 -7.52 13.88
CA ASN A 190 -5.72 -8.48 14.36
C ASN A 190 -6.57 -9.02 13.20
N ILE A 191 -7.30 -10.11 13.47
CA ILE A 191 -8.27 -10.66 12.54
C ILE A 191 -9.64 -10.65 13.25
N GLY A 192 -10.55 -9.83 12.77
CA GLY A 192 -11.91 -9.67 13.26
C GLY A 192 -12.94 -9.82 12.15
N GLU A 193 -14.18 -9.42 12.39
CA GLU A 193 -15.34 -9.65 11.50
C GLU A 193 -15.43 -8.72 10.28
N ALA A 194 -14.61 -7.64 10.22
CA ALA A 194 -14.67 -6.70 9.10
C ALA A 194 -14.57 -7.39 7.73
N HIS A 195 -15.55 -7.14 6.84
CA HIS A 195 -15.69 -7.76 5.51
C HIS A 195 -15.82 -9.30 5.52
N GLN A 196 -16.31 -9.89 6.63
CA GLN A 196 -16.44 -11.35 6.76
C GLN A 196 -17.42 -11.93 5.73
N GLU A 197 -18.44 -11.18 5.32
CA GLU A 197 -19.45 -11.57 4.35
C GLU A 197 -18.88 -11.95 2.98
N ASN A 198 -17.69 -11.49 2.65
CA ASN A 198 -17.04 -11.76 1.36
C ASN A 198 -16.05 -12.93 1.40
N PHE A 199 -15.86 -13.56 2.57
CA PHE A 199 -14.94 -14.68 2.75
C PHE A 199 -15.68 -15.91 3.28
N ILE A 200 -15.30 -17.09 2.82
CA ILE A 200 -15.88 -18.36 3.27
C ILE A 200 -15.67 -18.59 4.78
N SER A 201 -14.51 -18.13 5.30
CA SER A 201 -14.17 -18.26 6.71
C SER A 201 -13.18 -17.18 7.17
N THR A 202 -13.13 -16.96 8.48
CA THR A 202 -12.10 -16.10 9.11
C THR A 202 -10.69 -16.62 8.82
N ARG A 203 -10.52 -17.96 8.72
CA ARG A 203 -9.25 -18.60 8.36
C ARG A 203 -8.83 -18.22 6.94
N GLN A 204 -9.71 -18.32 5.95
CA GLN A 204 -9.42 -17.89 4.57
C GLN A 204 -8.99 -16.42 4.54
N LYS A 205 -9.73 -15.54 5.21
CA LYS A 205 -9.41 -14.11 5.29
C LYS A 205 -8.04 -13.86 5.92
N CYS A 206 -7.68 -14.61 6.96
CA CYS A 206 -6.35 -14.51 7.59
C CYS A 206 -5.25 -14.93 6.61
N LEU A 207 -5.40 -16.09 5.97
CA LEU A 207 -4.45 -16.60 4.98
C LEU A 207 -4.28 -15.64 3.80
N GLU A 208 -5.38 -15.07 3.32
CA GLU A 208 -5.36 -14.04 2.26
C GLU A 208 -4.53 -12.82 2.70
N LYS A 209 -4.73 -12.32 3.93
CA LYS A 209 -3.94 -11.18 4.44
C LYS A 209 -2.45 -11.52 4.60
N LEU A 210 -2.11 -12.74 4.97
CA LEU A 210 -0.74 -13.19 5.13
C LEU A 210 0.02 -13.27 3.79
N GLN A 211 -0.66 -13.33 2.65
CA GLN A 211 -0.01 -13.25 1.33
C GLN A 211 0.81 -11.95 1.15
N LEU A 212 0.46 -10.87 1.84
CA LEU A 212 1.26 -9.64 1.84
C LEU A 212 2.72 -9.88 2.24
N PHE A 213 2.97 -10.89 3.06
CA PHE A 213 4.25 -11.14 3.71
C PHE A 213 5.07 -12.29 3.11
N GLN A 214 4.66 -12.81 1.95
CA GLN A 214 5.35 -13.96 1.32
C GLN A 214 6.85 -13.71 1.13
N ASP A 215 7.23 -12.49 0.72
CA ASP A 215 8.62 -12.11 0.43
C ASP A 215 9.25 -11.24 1.54
N SER A 216 8.57 -11.01 2.67
CA SER A 216 9.14 -10.23 3.78
C SER A 216 10.18 -11.05 4.56
N GLU A 217 11.11 -10.34 5.19
CA GLU A 217 12.18 -10.92 6.03
C GLU A 217 11.69 -11.25 7.44
N ALA A 218 10.73 -10.48 7.95
CA ALA A 218 10.15 -10.67 9.27
C ALA A 218 8.65 -10.36 9.29
N ILE A 219 7.91 -11.05 10.17
CA ILE A 219 6.48 -10.83 10.42
C ILE A 219 6.26 -10.67 11.91
N ILE A 220 5.79 -9.50 12.33
CA ILE A 220 5.49 -9.19 13.73
C ILE A 220 4.00 -9.44 13.98
N TYR A 221 3.67 -10.22 15.03
CA TYR A 221 2.30 -10.57 15.35
C TYR A 221 2.09 -10.78 16.84
N ASP A 222 0.83 -10.78 17.27
CA ASP A 222 0.41 -11.10 18.63
C ASP A 222 0.48 -12.62 18.86
N GLY A 223 1.47 -13.08 19.60
CA GLY A 223 1.69 -14.49 19.94
C GLY A 223 0.66 -15.05 20.92
N ASP A 224 -0.02 -14.21 21.69
CA ASP A 224 -1.11 -14.64 22.57
C ASP A 224 -2.37 -14.97 21.76
N ASN A 225 -2.41 -14.63 20.47
CA ASN A 225 -3.50 -14.99 19.57
C ASN A 225 -3.20 -16.30 18.82
N ALA A 226 -3.59 -17.42 19.41
CA ALA A 226 -3.39 -18.76 18.84
C ALA A 226 -3.99 -18.91 17.41
N PHE A 227 -5.07 -18.19 17.07
CA PHE A 227 -5.65 -18.24 15.74
C PHE A 227 -4.71 -17.67 14.68
N ILE A 228 -4.07 -16.52 14.95
CA ILE A 228 -3.10 -15.91 14.03
C ILE A 228 -1.86 -16.79 13.92
N ALA A 229 -1.34 -17.33 15.05
CA ALA A 229 -0.21 -18.24 15.06
C ALA A 229 -0.45 -19.47 14.18
N ASN A 230 -1.61 -20.12 14.29
CA ASN A 230 -2.01 -21.26 13.46
C ASN A 230 -2.16 -20.90 11.99
N CYS A 231 -2.58 -19.67 11.65
CA CYS A 231 -2.65 -19.23 10.26
C CYS A 231 -1.24 -18.96 9.67
N ILE A 232 -0.32 -18.41 10.46
CA ILE A 232 1.09 -18.20 10.07
C ILE A 232 1.78 -19.54 9.79
N GLU A 233 1.56 -20.54 10.65
CA GLU A 233 2.05 -21.90 10.43
C GLU A 233 1.47 -22.51 9.16
N ALA A 234 0.16 -22.43 8.97
CA ALA A 234 -0.52 -22.95 7.77
C ALA A 234 -0.07 -22.26 6.46
N ALA A 235 0.36 -21.00 6.56
CA ALA A 235 0.95 -20.24 5.44
C ALA A 235 2.44 -20.53 5.21
N CYS A 236 3.06 -21.43 6.02
CA CYS A 236 4.50 -21.75 6.00
C CYS A 236 5.41 -20.54 6.28
N LEU A 237 4.96 -19.59 7.11
CA LEU A 237 5.65 -18.34 7.41
C LEU A 237 6.32 -18.31 8.80
N SER A 238 6.25 -19.42 9.57
CA SER A 238 6.76 -19.49 10.96
C SER A 238 8.26 -19.19 11.07
N HIS A 239 9.05 -19.49 10.03
CA HIS A 239 10.50 -19.30 10.03
C HIS A 239 10.93 -17.82 10.09
N LYS A 240 10.05 -16.89 9.82
CA LYS A 240 10.27 -15.43 9.85
C LYS A 240 9.29 -14.70 10.78
N ALA A 241 8.50 -15.43 11.53
CA ALA A 241 7.52 -14.86 12.44
C ALA A 241 8.17 -14.48 13.79
N ILE A 242 7.93 -13.26 14.23
CA ILE A 242 8.38 -12.70 15.50
C ILE A 242 7.16 -12.41 16.36
N ALA A 243 6.92 -13.28 17.35
CA ALA A 243 5.82 -13.11 18.28
C ALA A 243 6.17 -12.06 19.35
N TRP A 244 5.22 -11.19 19.67
CA TRP A 244 5.20 -10.52 20.95
C TRP A 244 4.12 -11.14 21.84
N SER A 245 4.38 -11.20 23.16
CA SER A 245 3.46 -11.84 24.11
C SER A 245 3.46 -11.13 25.45
N ARG A 246 2.35 -11.26 26.18
CA ARG A 246 2.21 -10.86 27.58
C ARG A 246 2.13 -12.06 28.51
N THR A 247 1.94 -13.24 27.97
CA THR A 247 1.72 -14.47 28.75
C THR A 247 2.88 -15.45 28.61
N ASP A 248 3.56 -15.50 27.45
CA ASP A 248 4.69 -16.37 27.21
C ASP A 248 6.02 -15.64 27.41
N SER A 249 6.74 -16.00 28.49
CA SER A 249 8.06 -15.44 28.84
C SER A 249 9.17 -15.81 27.85
N GLU A 250 8.99 -16.85 27.07
CA GLU A 250 9.96 -17.33 26.07
C GLU A 250 9.77 -16.66 24.70
N ALA A 251 8.71 -15.87 24.54
CA ALA A 251 8.47 -15.15 23.30
C ALA A 251 9.64 -14.19 22.95
N PRO A 252 10.00 -14.03 21.66
CA PRO A 252 11.05 -13.12 21.23
C PRO A 252 10.91 -11.69 21.77
N LEU A 253 9.67 -11.22 21.95
CA LEU A 253 9.35 -9.98 22.65
C LEU A 253 8.32 -10.29 23.74
N PHE A 254 8.76 -10.42 24.99
CA PHE A 254 7.90 -10.60 26.14
C PHE A 254 7.65 -9.28 26.88
N ILE A 255 6.40 -8.84 26.94
CA ILE A 255 5.98 -7.60 27.61
C ILE A 255 5.67 -7.91 29.08
N LYS A 256 6.56 -7.52 29.98
CA LYS A 256 6.44 -7.75 31.44
C LYS A 256 5.43 -6.83 32.08
N SER A 257 5.48 -5.54 31.72
CA SER A 257 4.55 -4.54 32.26
C SER A 257 4.39 -3.35 31.34
N VAL A 258 3.23 -2.72 31.41
CA VAL A 258 2.91 -1.44 30.76
C VAL A 258 2.38 -0.52 31.85
N ASP A 259 3.16 0.50 32.19
CA ASP A 259 2.80 1.54 33.16
C ASP A 259 2.43 2.82 32.41
N LYS A 260 1.16 3.22 32.52
CA LYS A 260 0.59 4.41 31.87
C LYS A 260 0.50 5.55 32.88
N GLN A 261 1.19 6.63 32.59
CA GLN A 261 1.12 7.89 33.30
C GLN A 261 0.47 8.95 32.42
N ASN A 262 0.20 10.16 32.95
CA ASN A 262 -0.51 11.20 32.21
C ASN A 262 0.23 11.70 30.97
N ASP A 263 1.57 11.67 30.96
CA ASP A 263 2.45 12.24 29.95
C ASP A 263 3.35 11.21 29.25
N ARG A 264 3.29 9.95 29.67
CA ARG A 264 4.14 8.88 29.16
C ARG A 264 3.59 7.50 29.46
N THR A 265 3.97 6.57 28.60
CA THR A 265 3.77 5.13 28.82
C THR A 265 5.13 4.46 28.92
N THR A 266 5.37 3.72 30.00
CA THR A 266 6.59 2.94 30.19
C THR A 266 6.30 1.47 29.94
N ILE A 267 7.06 0.86 29.01
CA ILE A 267 6.98 -0.57 28.69
C ILE A 267 8.26 -1.24 29.16
N SER A 268 8.13 -2.21 30.09
CA SER A 268 9.22 -3.09 30.49
C SER A 268 9.05 -4.44 29.78
N CYS A 269 10.08 -4.90 29.10
CA CYS A 269 10.02 -6.13 28.32
C CYS A 269 11.34 -6.87 28.30
N THR A 270 11.31 -8.11 27.83
CA THR A 270 12.46 -8.86 27.36
C THR A 270 12.41 -8.91 25.85
N LEU A 271 13.43 -8.46 25.16
CA LEU A 271 13.56 -8.53 23.71
C LEU A 271 14.77 -9.40 23.37
N LEU A 272 14.54 -10.53 22.71
CA LEU A 272 15.59 -11.51 22.35
C LEU A 272 16.49 -11.89 23.54
N GLY A 273 15.90 -12.13 24.71
CA GLY A 273 16.60 -12.47 25.95
C GLY A 273 17.16 -11.29 26.75
N TYR A 274 17.14 -10.08 26.22
CA TYR A 274 17.66 -8.90 26.90
C TYR A 274 16.54 -8.06 27.52
N ASN A 275 16.69 -7.68 28.79
CA ASN A 275 15.77 -6.74 29.44
C ASN A 275 15.86 -5.35 28.80
N ARG A 276 14.72 -4.79 28.44
CA ARG A 276 14.57 -3.46 27.87
C ARG A 276 13.47 -2.67 28.57
N LYS A 277 13.63 -1.37 28.57
CA LYS A 277 12.63 -0.42 29.05
C LYS A 277 12.47 0.69 28.04
N TYR A 278 11.27 0.85 27.53
CA TYR A 278 10.93 1.91 26.58
C TYR A 278 10.00 2.92 27.25
N VAL A 279 10.24 4.18 27.02
CA VAL A 279 9.38 5.29 27.47
C VAL A 279 8.83 6.00 26.26
N ILE A 280 7.53 6.01 26.15
CA ILE A 280 6.79 6.62 25.05
C ILE A 280 6.10 7.88 25.60
N PRO A 281 6.43 9.07 25.07
CA PRO A 281 5.94 10.34 25.60
C PRO A 281 4.53 10.67 25.05
N PHE A 282 3.52 9.84 25.44
CA PHE A 282 2.08 10.11 25.23
C PHE A 282 1.21 9.15 26.04
#